data_f0e4bb1bbf6df6b0578831af4a25452c
#
_entry.id   f0e4bb1bbf6df6b0578831af4a25452c
#
_cell.length_a   1.000
_cell.length_b   1.000
_cell.length_c   1.000
_cell.angle_alpha   90.00
_cell.angle_beta   90.00
_cell.angle_gamma   90.00
#
_symmetry.space_group_name_H-M   'P 1'
#
loop_
_entity.id
_entity.type
_entity.pdbx_description
1 polymer ?
#
loop_
_entity_poly.entity_id
_entity_poly.type
_entity_poly.pdbx_seq_one_letter_code
_entity_poly.pdbx_strand_id
1 'polypeptide(L)'
;LLGTGTPDAFAQEKRDIFKTEIFLTPYSKLGDMDAAGDYPKLNGQLLFMTGYTGYFGIKDSNGQIPRSHWNSVQPTAEAALVWQLSQQFSILSKITFDSSVEATNDNAFSDLGFNLKNLFASYTRDNFALYGGKMDIGFGDGWHAIDGLYTGFTDDFQYKGSIGLGGRYTFNTENMGAHSFAGLVFKRDDTVLDRRLSLDDGFISPTEGQPPAFSNDLNSFILTYDFRNLPGLKNISGGVDVGRLEAEPGYGEGANTISARLRYDTALTDKWNLSWFNEATFSSAFRGTPVSNGNGVTSLSLSHDRWQFNATTAIRKLSGGDERLAQYGLQSDWDWGVAGTVTYATPIGIILQTGLVHQRDQTLNINQGVFRIAYQTGF
;
A
#
# COMPACT_ATOMS: atom_id res chain seq x y z
N LEU A 1 -35.35 2.54 0.41
CA LEU A 1 -35.19 2.62 1.88
C LEU A 1 -33.75 3.07 2.14
N LEU A 2 -33.57 4.36 2.38
CA LEU A 2 -32.29 4.96 2.78
C LEU A 2 -32.10 4.65 4.26
N GLY A 3 -31.13 3.80 4.57
CA GLY A 3 -30.77 3.50 5.95
C GLY A 3 -30.19 4.74 6.63
N THR A 4 -30.69 5.03 7.83
CA THR A 4 -30.15 6.04 8.74
C THR A 4 -28.86 5.49 9.38
N GLY A 5 -27.78 5.42 8.60
CA GLY A 5 -26.45 5.13 9.13
C GLY A 5 -25.92 6.34 9.90
N THR A 6 -25.18 6.08 10.98
CA THR A 6 -24.45 7.13 11.70
C THR A 6 -23.47 7.84 10.78
N PRO A 7 -23.13 9.13 11.01
CA PRO A 7 -22.16 9.86 10.20
C PRO A 7 -20.83 9.12 9.99
N ASP A 8 -20.41 8.32 10.96
CA ASP A 8 -19.18 7.52 10.91
C ASP A 8 -19.25 6.35 9.91
N ALA A 9 -20.41 5.68 9.80
CA ALA A 9 -20.63 4.62 8.81
C ALA A 9 -20.64 5.19 7.38
N PHE A 10 -21.24 6.37 7.18
CA PHE A 10 -21.28 7.05 5.88
C PHE A 10 -19.89 7.55 5.43
N ALA A 11 -19.07 8.05 6.36
CA ALA A 11 -17.69 8.44 6.10
C ALA A 11 -16.81 7.23 5.76
N GLN A 12 -17.03 6.10 6.41
CA GLN A 12 -16.34 4.85 6.15
C GLN A 12 -16.70 4.28 4.77
N GLU A 13 -18.00 4.22 4.44
CA GLU A 13 -18.49 3.74 3.14
C GLU A 13 -17.99 4.59 1.96
N LYS A 14 -17.96 5.93 2.12
CA LYS A 14 -17.37 6.83 1.10
C LYS A 14 -15.86 6.64 0.91
N ARG A 15 -15.10 6.35 1.97
CA ARG A 15 -13.66 6.06 1.85
C ARG A 15 -13.40 4.79 1.07
N ASP A 16 -14.22 3.78 1.24
CA ASP A 16 -14.07 2.50 0.56
C ASP A 16 -14.28 2.61 -0.95
N ILE A 17 -15.03 3.61 -1.44
CA ILE A 17 -15.20 3.88 -2.88
C ILE A 17 -13.89 4.38 -3.53
N PHE A 18 -13.05 5.12 -2.78
CA PHE A 18 -11.79 5.68 -3.29
C PHE A 18 -10.57 4.81 -3.02
N LYS A 19 -10.70 3.80 -2.16
CA LYS A 19 -9.64 2.86 -1.86
C LYS A 19 -9.70 1.68 -2.82
N THR A 20 -8.77 1.65 -3.75
CA THR A 20 -8.50 0.47 -4.59
C THR A 20 -7.99 -0.74 -3.78
N GLU A 21 -7.96 -0.65 -2.46
CA GLU A 21 -7.26 -1.57 -1.58
C GLU A 21 -8.14 -2.15 -0.47
N ILE A 22 -9.26 -2.77 -0.84
CA ILE A 22 -10.14 -3.47 0.13
C ILE A 22 -9.42 -4.65 0.81
N PHE A 23 -8.29 -5.11 0.26
CA PHE A 23 -7.60 -6.33 0.70
C PHE A 23 -6.22 -6.10 1.33
N LEU A 24 -5.73 -4.85 1.41
CA LEU A 24 -4.42 -4.58 1.99
C LEU A 24 -4.46 -4.17 3.46
N THR A 25 -5.63 -4.04 4.05
CA THR A 25 -5.80 -4.20 5.48
C THR A 25 -6.35 -5.62 5.75
N PRO A 26 -5.55 -6.69 5.58
CA PRO A 26 -6.03 -8.04 5.76
C PRO A 26 -6.56 -8.25 7.18
N TYR A 27 -6.38 -7.26 8.03
CA TYR A 27 -6.52 -7.38 9.45
C TYR A 27 -7.69 -6.62 10.04
N SER A 28 -8.22 -5.58 9.40
CA SER A 28 -9.25 -4.75 10.03
C SER A 28 -10.68 -5.11 9.69
N LYS A 29 -10.93 -5.76 8.55
CA LYS A 29 -12.29 -6.07 8.08
C LYS A 29 -12.66 -7.56 8.10
N LEU A 30 -11.75 -8.47 8.41
CA LEU A 30 -12.09 -9.89 8.55
C LEU A 30 -13.09 -10.18 9.69
N GLY A 31 -13.23 -9.26 10.66
CA GLY A 31 -14.22 -9.36 11.73
C GLY A 31 -15.62 -8.83 11.41
N ASP A 32 -15.76 -8.06 10.32
CA ASP A 32 -17.04 -7.43 9.93
C ASP A 32 -17.79 -8.22 8.85
N MET A 33 -17.29 -9.39 8.44
CA MET A 33 -18.02 -10.24 7.53
C MET A 33 -19.25 -10.82 8.25
N ASP A 34 -20.42 -10.62 7.67
CA ASP A 34 -21.71 -11.03 8.20
C ASP A 34 -21.68 -12.44 8.77
N ALA A 35 -21.83 -12.54 10.08
CA ALA A 35 -21.85 -13.79 10.82
C ALA A 35 -23.11 -14.64 10.52
N ALA A 36 -24.09 -14.10 9.81
CA ALA A 36 -25.36 -14.75 9.52
C ALA A 36 -25.46 -15.15 8.04
N GLY A 37 -25.52 -16.44 7.77
CA GLY A 37 -25.87 -16.96 6.45
C GLY A 37 -25.28 -18.32 6.13
N ASP A 38 -25.72 -18.90 5.01
CA ASP A 38 -25.29 -20.20 4.54
C ASP A 38 -23.84 -20.17 4.02
N TYR A 39 -23.04 -21.14 4.42
CA TYR A 39 -21.68 -21.33 3.92
C TYR A 39 -21.62 -22.53 2.99
N PRO A 40 -20.71 -22.58 2.01
CA PRO A 40 -19.69 -21.57 1.69
C PRO A 40 -20.25 -20.34 0.93
N LYS A 41 -19.62 -19.17 1.14
CA LYS A 41 -19.93 -17.94 0.41
C LYS A 41 -18.72 -17.47 -0.36
N LEU A 42 -18.94 -16.94 -1.56
CA LEU A 42 -17.93 -16.23 -2.34
C LEU A 42 -18.33 -14.75 -2.44
N ASN A 43 -17.50 -13.88 -1.93
CA ASN A 43 -17.61 -12.44 -2.12
C ASN A 43 -16.42 -11.99 -2.95
N GLY A 44 -16.62 -11.02 -3.79
CA GLY A 44 -15.55 -10.53 -4.64
C GLY A 44 -15.69 -9.08 -5.02
N GLN A 45 -14.57 -8.53 -5.44
CA GLN A 45 -14.49 -7.21 -5.99
C GLN A 45 -13.65 -7.24 -7.26
N LEU A 46 -14.12 -6.57 -8.29
CA LEU A 46 -13.39 -6.35 -9.53
C LEU A 46 -13.11 -4.87 -9.69
N LEU A 47 -11.89 -4.56 -10.04
CA LEU A 47 -11.44 -3.23 -10.42
C LEU A 47 -10.89 -3.30 -11.83
N PHE A 48 -11.34 -2.39 -12.68
CA PHE A 48 -10.77 -2.14 -13.99
C PHE A 48 -10.31 -0.69 -14.04
N MET A 49 -9.07 -0.46 -14.40
CA MET A 49 -8.49 0.86 -14.46
C MET A 49 -7.66 1.00 -15.73
N THR A 50 -7.66 2.17 -16.31
CA THR A 50 -6.65 2.59 -17.28
C THR A 50 -6.16 3.97 -16.88
N GLY A 51 -4.86 4.18 -17.03
CA GLY A 51 -4.22 5.42 -16.65
C GLY A 51 -3.30 5.93 -17.74
N TYR A 52 -3.29 7.23 -17.91
CA TYR A 52 -2.28 7.98 -18.65
C TYR A 52 -1.37 8.67 -17.64
N THR A 53 -0.06 8.49 -17.78
CA THR A 53 0.95 9.21 -17.02
C THR A 53 1.89 9.90 -18.01
N GLY A 54 1.90 11.22 -17.99
CA GLY A 54 2.87 12.04 -18.71
C GLY A 54 4.00 12.42 -17.76
N TYR A 55 5.22 12.05 -18.11
CA TYR A 55 6.45 12.47 -17.44
C TYR A 55 7.04 13.65 -18.19
N PHE A 56 7.32 14.75 -17.50
CA PHE A 56 7.84 15.96 -18.13
C PHE A 56 8.86 16.67 -17.24
N GLY A 57 9.78 17.39 -17.88
CA GLY A 57 10.81 18.17 -17.19
C GLY A 57 11.74 17.32 -16.34
N ILE A 58 12.00 16.07 -16.75
CA ILE A 58 12.93 15.18 -16.06
C ILE A 58 14.34 15.74 -16.20
N LYS A 59 15.00 15.85 -15.07
CA LYS A 59 16.41 16.27 -14.99
C LYS A 59 17.15 15.20 -14.20
N ASP A 60 18.17 14.65 -14.82
CA ASP A 60 19.11 13.72 -14.21
C ASP A 60 20.48 14.39 -14.13
N SER A 61 20.98 14.61 -12.90
CA SER A 61 22.30 15.21 -12.69
C SER A 61 23.44 14.30 -13.16
N ASN A 62 23.20 12.99 -13.32
CA ASN A 62 24.20 12.02 -13.76
C ASN A 62 24.16 11.75 -15.27
N GLY A 63 23.18 12.32 -15.99
CA GLY A 63 23.03 12.15 -17.43
C GLY A 63 22.68 10.73 -17.90
N GLN A 64 22.16 9.88 -17.00
CA GLN A 64 21.83 8.48 -17.31
C GLN A 64 20.48 8.37 -18.06
N ILE A 65 19.61 9.35 -17.93
CA ILE A 65 18.32 9.36 -18.59
C ILE A 65 18.40 10.13 -19.92
N PRO A 66 18.22 9.45 -21.05
CA PRO A 66 18.41 10.06 -22.37
C PRO A 66 17.27 10.98 -22.80
N ARG A 67 16.12 10.96 -22.09
CA ARG A 67 14.92 11.72 -22.45
C ARG A 67 14.41 12.54 -21.29
N SER A 68 13.98 13.76 -21.57
CA SER A 68 13.39 14.68 -20.58
C SER A 68 11.87 14.53 -20.45
N HIS A 69 11.24 13.71 -21.28
CA HIS A 69 9.80 13.46 -21.25
C HIS A 69 9.45 12.13 -21.92
N TRP A 70 8.43 11.47 -21.42
CA TRP A 70 7.77 10.31 -22.03
C TRP A 70 6.34 10.17 -21.53
N ASN A 71 5.56 9.31 -22.18
CA ASN A 71 4.17 9.04 -21.83
C ASN A 71 3.96 7.55 -21.62
N SER A 72 3.11 7.20 -20.67
CA SER A 72 2.72 5.82 -20.41
C SER A 72 1.21 5.70 -20.34
N VAL A 73 0.68 4.68 -21.01
CA VAL A 73 -0.73 4.27 -20.89
C VAL A 73 -0.76 2.81 -20.51
N GLN A 74 -1.24 2.53 -19.30
CA GLN A 74 -1.28 1.17 -18.78
C GLN A 74 -2.68 0.80 -18.27
N PRO A 75 -3.22 -0.34 -18.71
CA PRO A 75 -4.41 -0.92 -18.12
C PRO A 75 -4.04 -1.68 -16.84
N THR A 76 -4.95 -1.73 -15.92
CA THR A 76 -4.90 -2.58 -14.73
C THR A 76 -6.26 -3.22 -14.55
N ALA A 77 -6.29 -4.52 -14.33
CA ALA A 77 -7.47 -5.21 -13.83
C ALA A 77 -7.09 -5.95 -12.54
N GLU A 78 -7.97 -5.89 -11.56
CA GLU A 78 -7.76 -6.52 -10.27
C GLU A 78 -8.99 -7.30 -9.87
N ALA A 79 -8.80 -8.54 -9.42
CA ALA A 79 -9.83 -9.36 -8.83
C ALA A 79 -9.41 -9.73 -7.41
N ALA A 80 -10.21 -9.30 -6.44
CA ALA A 80 -10.04 -9.65 -5.05
C ALA A 80 -11.22 -10.51 -4.60
N LEU A 81 -10.92 -11.72 -4.11
CA LEU A 81 -11.90 -12.74 -3.79
C LEU A 81 -11.75 -13.19 -2.33
N VAL A 82 -12.87 -13.32 -1.65
CA VAL A 82 -12.96 -13.91 -0.31
C VAL A 82 -13.87 -15.11 -0.38
N TRP A 83 -13.30 -16.29 -0.23
CA TRP A 83 -14.03 -17.53 -0.13
C TRP A 83 -14.19 -17.88 1.35
N GLN A 84 -15.36 -17.62 1.88
CA GLN A 84 -15.72 -17.88 3.27
C GLN A 84 -16.28 -19.30 3.37
N LEU A 85 -15.50 -20.22 3.93
CA LEU A 85 -15.84 -21.63 4.05
C LEU A 85 -16.66 -21.94 5.30
N SER A 86 -16.51 -21.14 6.33
CA SER A 86 -17.32 -21.16 7.56
C SER A 86 -17.35 -19.76 8.19
N GLN A 87 -18.07 -19.62 9.29
CA GLN A 87 -18.07 -18.38 10.06
C GLN A 87 -16.66 -17.93 10.50
N GLN A 88 -15.75 -18.86 10.72
CA GLN A 88 -14.41 -18.59 11.23
C GLN A 88 -13.32 -18.72 10.17
N PHE A 89 -13.54 -19.47 9.09
CA PHE A 89 -12.48 -19.81 8.15
C PHE A 89 -12.74 -19.24 6.76
N SER A 90 -11.76 -18.51 6.23
CA SER A 90 -11.81 -17.90 4.91
C SER A 90 -10.50 -18.13 4.15
N ILE A 91 -10.59 -18.14 2.82
CA ILE A 91 -9.44 -18.04 1.92
C ILE A 91 -9.59 -16.73 1.13
N LEU A 92 -8.52 -15.95 1.11
CA LEU A 92 -8.47 -14.67 0.41
C LEU A 92 -7.48 -14.78 -0.74
N SER A 93 -7.85 -14.22 -1.89
CA SER A 93 -6.96 -14.12 -3.04
C SER A 93 -7.10 -12.78 -3.74
N LYS A 94 -5.98 -12.28 -4.27
CA LYS A 94 -5.91 -11.07 -5.08
C LYS A 94 -5.07 -11.36 -6.31
N ILE A 95 -5.68 -11.23 -7.48
CA ILE A 95 -5.03 -11.40 -8.77
C ILE A 95 -5.05 -10.05 -9.47
N THR A 96 -3.91 -9.66 -10.03
CA THR A 96 -3.80 -8.46 -10.86
C THR A 96 -3.39 -8.82 -12.28
N PHE A 97 -3.87 -8.01 -13.21
CA PHE A 97 -3.40 -7.95 -14.58
C PHE A 97 -2.90 -6.52 -14.80
N ASP A 98 -1.61 -6.34 -14.89
CA ASP A 98 -0.96 -5.03 -14.95
C ASP A 98 0.36 -5.11 -15.74
N SER A 99 0.99 -3.96 -15.98
CA SER A 99 2.36 -3.90 -16.49
C SER A 99 3.38 -4.20 -15.39
N SER A 100 4.42 -4.95 -15.71
CA SER A 100 5.51 -5.28 -14.77
C SER A 100 6.61 -4.23 -14.73
N VAL A 101 6.69 -3.37 -15.72
CA VAL A 101 7.83 -2.47 -15.92
C VAL A 101 7.41 -1.01 -15.80
N GLU A 102 8.17 -0.25 -15.01
CA GLU A 102 8.04 1.20 -15.02
C GLU A 102 8.43 1.77 -16.39
N ALA A 103 7.64 2.74 -16.84
CA ALA A 103 7.90 3.37 -18.12
C ALA A 103 9.16 4.22 -18.06
N THR A 104 10.16 3.85 -18.83
CA THR A 104 11.38 4.63 -19.08
C THR A 104 11.38 5.33 -20.45
N ASN A 105 10.37 5.07 -21.26
CA ASN A 105 10.12 5.66 -22.58
C ASN A 105 8.62 5.70 -22.86
N ASP A 106 8.23 6.23 -24.02
CA ASP A 106 6.84 6.16 -24.47
C ASP A 106 6.42 4.71 -24.60
N ASN A 107 5.39 4.32 -23.86
CA ASN A 107 4.82 2.99 -23.95
C ASN A 107 3.30 3.00 -23.79
N ALA A 108 2.67 2.00 -24.38
CA ALA A 108 1.25 1.73 -24.22
C ALA A 108 1.02 0.23 -24.25
N PHE A 109 0.35 -0.28 -23.22
CA PHE A 109 -0.06 -1.69 -23.12
C PHE A 109 1.10 -2.71 -23.24
N SER A 110 2.30 -2.34 -22.79
CA SER A 110 3.47 -3.22 -22.83
C SER A 110 3.65 -3.99 -21.52
N ASP A 111 4.35 -5.13 -21.62
CA ASP A 111 4.77 -5.96 -20.49
C ASP A 111 3.61 -6.37 -19.57
N LEU A 112 2.45 -6.63 -20.16
CA LEU A 112 1.25 -7.02 -19.45
C LEU A 112 1.31 -8.48 -19.00
N GLY A 113 0.79 -8.77 -17.82
CA GLY A 113 0.73 -10.13 -17.31
C GLY A 113 -0.13 -10.27 -16.06
N PHE A 114 -0.43 -11.50 -15.74
CA PHE A 114 -1.16 -11.87 -14.54
C PHE A 114 -0.19 -12.11 -13.38
N ASN A 115 -0.56 -11.62 -12.21
CA ASN A 115 0.19 -11.81 -10.99
C ASN A 115 -0.76 -12.17 -9.84
N LEU A 116 -0.45 -13.24 -9.12
CA LEU A 116 -1.12 -13.59 -7.88
C LEU A 116 -0.46 -12.79 -6.73
N LYS A 117 -1.05 -11.66 -6.38
CA LYS A 117 -0.53 -10.80 -5.30
C LYS A 117 -0.71 -11.44 -3.94
N ASN A 118 -1.92 -11.90 -3.63
CA ASN A 118 -2.24 -12.49 -2.34
C ASN A 118 -2.95 -13.84 -2.52
N LEU A 119 -2.61 -14.80 -1.67
CA LEU A 119 -3.33 -16.06 -1.49
C LEU A 119 -3.05 -16.58 -0.08
N PHE A 120 -3.95 -16.34 0.85
CA PHE A 120 -3.78 -16.77 2.23
C PHE A 120 -5.08 -17.26 2.85
N ALA A 121 -4.94 -18.15 3.82
CA ALA A 121 -6.03 -18.60 4.66
C ALA A 121 -6.10 -17.76 5.94
N SER A 122 -7.31 -17.55 6.45
CA SER A 122 -7.56 -16.85 7.70
C SER A 122 -8.53 -17.62 8.56
N TYR A 123 -8.22 -17.71 9.86
CA TYR A 123 -9.11 -18.21 10.90
C TYR A 123 -9.35 -17.10 11.90
N THR A 124 -10.62 -16.73 12.10
CA THR A 124 -11.02 -15.65 13.03
C THR A 124 -12.00 -16.20 14.05
N ARG A 125 -11.74 -15.94 15.33
CA ARG A 125 -12.64 -16.28 16.43
C ARG A 125 -12.58 -15.21 17.49
N ASP A 126 -13.74 -14.65 17.82
CA ASP A 126 -13.87 -13.57 18.81
C ASP A 126 -12.89 -12.41 18.50
N ASN A 127 -11.98 -12.17 19.42
CA ASN A 127 -10.97 -11.11 19.34
C ASN A 127 -9.64 -11.56 18.69
N PHE A 128 -9.57 -12.79 18.21
CA PHE A 128 -8.33 -13.40 17.72
C PHE A 128 -8.45 -13.80 16.26
N ALA A 129 -7.41 -13.54 15.48
CA ALA A 129 -7.27 -13.99 14.11
C ALA A 129 -5.90 -14.62 13.88
N LEU A 130 -5.87 -15.72 13.13
CA LEU A 130 -4.66 -16.33 12.56
C LEU A 130 -4.74 -16.25 11.05
N TYR A 131 -3.61 -16.07 10.40
CA TYR A 131 -3.54 -16.04 8.95
C TYR A 131 -2.19 -16.54 8.46
N GLY A 132 -2.19 -17.14 7.27
CA GLY A 132 -0.96 -17.65 6.68
C GLY A 132 -1.10 -17.90 5.19
N GLY A 133 -0.03 -17.63 4.44
CA GLY A 133 0.07 -17.77 3.01
C GLY A 133 0.86 -16.65 2.35
N LYS A 134 0.63 -16.47 1.04
CA LYS A 134 1.23 -15.39 0.25
C LYS A 134 0.51 -14.08 0.48
N MET A 135 1.24 -13.02 0.82
CA MET A 135 0.69 -11.69 1.08
C MET A 135 1.74 -10.60 0.86
N ASP A 136 1.28 -9.41 0.50
CA ASP A 136 2.12 -8.22 0.54
C ASP A 136 2.22 -7.74 1.98
N ILE A 137 3.44 -7.46 2.43
CA ILE A 137 3.76 -7.09 3.80
C ILE A 137 4.46 -5.74 3.76
N GLY A 138 4.33 -4.94 4.81
CA GLY A 138 5.02 -3.65 4.90
C GLY A 138 5.13 -3.15 6.33
N PHE A 139 6.08 -2.25 6.54
CA PHE A 139 6.16 -1.44 7.74
C PHE A 139 5.44 -0.12 7.48
N GLY A 140 4.60 0.28 8.42
CA GLY A 140 3.72 1.42 8.25
C GLY A 140 2.51 1.13 7.36
N ASP A 141 1.70 2.15 7.15
CA ASP A 141 0.48 2.11 6.35
C ASP A 141 0.52 3.08 5.15
N GLY A 142 1.54 3.95 5.05
CA GLY A 142 1.59 5.01 4.06
C GLY A 142 1.52 4.51 2.61
N TRP A 143 2.07 3.34 2.33
CA TRP A 143 2.04 2.71 1.01
C TRP A 143 0.63 2.30 0.54
N HIS A 144 -0.36 2.24 1.45
CA HIS A 144 -1.75 1.91 1.10
C HIS A 144 -2.81 2.83 1.76
N ALA A 145 -2.48 3.55 2.83
CA ALA A 145 -3.43 4.35 3.59
C ALA A 145 -3.56 5.79 3.08
N ILE A 146 -2.66 6.22 2.20
CA ILE A 146 -2.68 7.56 1.59
C ILE A 146 -3.68 7.56 0.44
N ASP A 147 -4.64 8.47 0.49
CA ASP A 147 -5.53 8.71 -0.63
C ASP A 147 -4.79 9.48 -1.75
N GLY A 148 -5.12 9.23 -3.00
CA GLY A 148 -4.55 9.96 -4.13
C GLY A 148 -3.59 9.14 -4.98
N LEU A 149 -2.68 9.83 -5.68
CA LEU A 149 -1.78 9.25 -6.69
C LEU A 149 -0.33 9.07 -6.22
N TYR A 150 -0.01 9.56 -5.04
CA TYR A 150 1.37 9.61 -4.57
C TYR A 150 1.47 9.19 -3.11
N THR A 151 2.14 8.11 -2.88
CA THR A 151 2.40 7.54 -1.55
C THR A 151 3.74 8.00 -0.96
N GLY A 152 4.47 8.83 -1.68
CA GLY A 152 5.80 9.28 -1.29
C GLY A 152 6.82 8.15 -1.39
N PHE A 153 7.69 8.06 -0.40
CA PHE A 153 8.73 7.02 -0.31
C PHE A 153 8.31 5.84 0.58
N THR A 154 7.03 5.71 0.92
CA THR A 154 6.54 4.63 1.79
C THR A 154 6.57 3.28 1.11
N ASP A 155 6.55 3.24 -0.23
CA ASP A 155 6.69 2.01 -1.03
C ASP A 155 8.05 1.31 -0.82
N ASP A 156 9.07 2.02 -0.37
CA ASP A 156 10.37 1.44 0.02
C ASP A 156 10.24 0.44 1.19
N PHE A 157 9.13 0.49 1.94
CA PHE A 157 8.86 -0.36 3.09
C PHE A 157 7.78 -1.41 2.82
N GLN A 158 7.32 -1.54 1.57
CA GLN A 158 6.42 -2.61 1.13
C GLN A 158 7.23 -3.78 0.56
N TYR A 159 6.99 -4.98 1.08
CA TYR A 159 7.61 -6.24 0.64
C TYR A 159 6.57 -7.10 -0.07
N LYS A 160 6.50 -6.94 -1.37
CA LYS A 160 5.57 -7.67 -2.25
C LYS A 160 6.00 -9.12 -2.36
N GLY A 161 5.03 -10.04 -2.56
CA GLY A 161 5.33 -11.44 -2.79
C GLY A 161 6.02 -12.11 -1.60
N SER A 162 5.53 -11.91 -0.39
CA SER A 162 6.03 -12.58 0.81
C SER A 162 5.14 -13.76 1.19
N ILE A 163 5.72 -14.80 1.80
CA ILE A 163 4.98 -15.89 2.44
C ILE A 163 5.20 -15.78 3.94
N GLY A 164 4.11 -15.78 4.71
CA GLY A 164 4.18 -15.61 6.14
C GLY A 164 3.07 -16.31 6.91
N LEU A 165 3.25 -16.31 8.22
CA LEU A 165 2.28 -16.78 9.21
C LEU A 165 2.20 -15.76 10.33
N GLY A 166 1.00 -15.35 10.68
CA GLY A 166 0.79 -14.35 11.70
C GLY A 166 -0.48 -14.53 12.49
N GLY A 167 -0.60 -13.70 13.50
CA GLY A 167 -1.79 -13.62 14.32
C GLY A 167 -2.03 -12.23 14.83
N ARG A 168 -3.27 -11.98 15.22
CA ARG A 168 -3.74 -10.70 15.74
C ARG A 168 -4.68 -10.92 16.90
N TYR A 169 -4.55 -10.08 17.90
CA TYR A 169 -5.48 -9.96 19.00
C TYR A 169 -6.00 -8.53 19.10
N THR A 170 -7.33 -8.37 19.10
CA THR A 170 -7.99 -7.06 19.20
C THR A 170 -8.87 -7.04 20.43
N PHE A 171 -8.80 -5.98 21.23
CA PHE A 171 -9.73 -5.75 22.30
C PHE A 171 -10.32 -4.34 22.22
N ASN A 172 -11.57 -4.23 22.60
CA ASN A 172 -12.31 -2.97 22.59
C ASN A 172 -12.97 -2.80 23.96
N THR A 173 -12.72 -1.66 24.58
CA THR A 173 -13.34 -1.28 25.85
C THR A 173 -13.87 0.13 25.78
N GLU A 174 -14.99 0.38 26.44
CA GLU A 174 -15.63 1.72 26.49
C GLU A 174 -14.69 2.79 27.06
N ASN A 175 -13.80 2.39 27.98
CA ASN A 175 -12.93 3.30 28.71
C ASN A 175 -11.52 3.47 28.11
N MET A 176 -11.12 2.64 27.14
CA MET A 176 -9.77 2.67 26.58
C MET A 176 -9.77 2.76 25.05
N GLY A 177 -10.94 2.57 24.40
CA GLY A 177 -11.03 2.48 22.94
C GLY A 177 -10.67 1.08 22.41
N ALA A 178 -10.38 0.99 21.12
CA ALA A 178 -10.00 -0.24 20.46
C ALA A 178 -8.48 -0.33 20.29
N HIS A 179 -7.92 -1.47 20.66
CA HIS A 179 -6.50 -1.76 20.56
C HIS A 179 -6.28 -3.08 19.83
N SER A 180 -5.23 -3.17 19.06
CA SER A 180 -4.85 -4.36 18.33
C SER A 180 -3.36 -4.61 18.42
N PHE A 181 -2.99 -5.85 18.71
CA PHE A 181 -1.62 -6.34 18.65
C PHE A 181 -1.54 -7.42 17.57
N ALA A 182 -0.60 -7.29 16.64
CA ALA A 182 -0.35 -8.30 15.64
C ALA A 182 1.12 -8.68 15.58
N GLY A 183 1.39 -9.92 15.18
CA GLY A 183 2.73 -10.40 14.89
C GLY A 183 2.71 -11.27 13.65
N LEU A 184 3.73 -11.13 12.82
CA LEU A 184 3.91 -11.86 11.60
C LEU A 184 5.36 -12.28 11.46
N VAL A 185 5.60 -13.54 11.12
CA VAL A 185 6.89 -14.03 10.63
C VAL A 185 6.77 -14.35 9.14
N PHE A 186 7.80 -14.04 8.36
CA PHE A 186 7.71 -14.15 6.91
C PHE A 186 9.06 -14.31 6.23
N LYS A 187 9.00 -14.68 4.96
CA LYS A 187 10.12 -14.81 4.04
C LYS A 187 9.73 -14.32 2.65
N ARG A 188 10.69 -14.14 1.76
CA ARG A 188 10.43 -13.95 0.33
C ARG A 188 9.71 -15.17 -0.24
N ASP A 189 8.75 -14.96 -1.11
CA ASP A 189 8.14 -16.04 -1.89
C ASP A 189 9.08 -16.45 -3.02
N ASP A 190 9.68 -17.63 -2.90
CA ASP A 190 10.53 -18.29 -3.89
C ASP A 190 9.78 -19.43 -4.62
N THR A 191 8.46 -19.53 -4.42
CA THR A 191 7.63 -20.58 -5.00
C THR A 191 7.11 -20.20 -6.40
N VAL A 192 6.44 -21.15 -7.04
CA VAL A 192 5.74 -20.90 -8.31
C VAL A 192 4.64 -19.84 -8.23
N LEU A 193 4.16 -19.52 -7.01
CA LEU A 193 3.12 -18.52 -6.79
C LEU A 193 3.65 -17.09 -6.96
N ASP A 194 4.97 -16.87 -6.87
CA ASP A 194 5.59 -15.56 -7.13
C ASP A 194 5.81 -15.31 -8.63
N ARG A 195 5.65 -16.33 -9.47
CA ARG A 195 5.84 -16.19 -10.90
C ARG A 195 4.69 -15.43 -11.52
N ARG A 196 5.04 -14.44 -12.33
CA ARG A 196 4.13 -13.70 -13.17
C ARG A 196 3.94 -14.44 -14.50
N LEU A 197 2.72 -14.55 -14.97
CA LEU A 197 2.43 -14.99 -16.34
C LEU A 197 2.41 -13.75 -17.25
N SER A 198 3.54 -13.44 -17.88
CA SER A 198 3.64 -12.42 -18.93
C SER A 198 2.95 -12.90 -20.20
N LEU A 199 2.29 -12.00 -20.92
CA LEU A 199 1.71 -12.31 -22.22
C LEU A 199 2.77 -12.49 -23.32
N ASP A 200 3.94 -11.86 -23.15
CA ASP A 200 5.02 -11.86 -24.13
C ASP A 200 6.08 -12.95 -23.85
N ASP A 201 6.43 -13.13 -22.57
CA ASP A 201 7.58 -13.96 -22.17
C ASP A 201 7.23 -15.25 -21.41
N GLY A 202 5.93 -15.52 -21.20
CA GLY A 202 5.49 -16.66 -20.41
C GLY A 202 5.70 -16.47 -18.91
N PHE A 203 6.10 -17.53 -18.18
CA PHE A 203 6.32 -17.44 -16.74
C PHE A 203 7.67 -16.78 -16.42
N ILE A 204 7.62 -15.61 -15.83
CA ILE A 204 8.78 -14.87 -15.33
C ILE A 204 8.71 -14.73 -13.81
N SER A 205 9.88 -14.71 -13.16
CA SER A 205 9.94 -14.36 -11.73
C SER A 205 9.95 -12.84 -11.62
N PRO A 206 9.01 -12.23 -10.84
CA PRO A 206 9.06 -10.80 -10.60
C PRO A 206 10.33 -10.46 -9.84
N THR A 207 11.13 -9.56 -10.40
CA THR A 207 12.29 -8.99 -9.72
C THR A 207 11.97 -7.66 -9.05
N GLU A 208 10.77 -7.14 -9.31
CA GLU A 208 10.38 -5.79 -8.89
C GLU A 208 9.91 -5.72 -7.44
N GLY A 209 10.39 -4.69 -6.74
CA GLY A 209 9.92 -4.31 -5.41
C GLY A 209 10.47 -5.11 -4.24
N GLN A 210 11.29 -6.12 -4.50
CA GLN A 210 11.98 -6.86 -3.45
C GLN A 210 13.39 -6.28 -3.24
N PRO A 211 13.80 -6.00 -2.00
CA PRO A 211 15.21 -5.75 -1.74
C PRO A 211 16.04 -6.93 -2.24
N PRO A 212 17.14 -6.70 -2.97
CA PRO A 212 17.96 -7.80 -3.53
C PRO A 212 18.44 -8.81 -2.50
N ALA A 213 18.43 -8.40 -1.22
CA ALA A 213 18.94 -9.16 -0.10
C ALA A 213 17.85 -9.85 0.74
N PHE A 214 16.57 -9.79 0.38
CA PHE A 214 15.51 -10.36 1.20
C PHE A 214 15.60 -11.88 1.28
N SER A 215 15.64 -12.40 2.52
CA SER A 215 15.90 -13.81 2.81
C SER A 215 14.79 -14.76 2.35
N ASN A 216 15.18 -15.93 1.86
CA ASN A 216 14.28 -17.05 1.59
C ASN A 216 13.94 -17.88 2.85
N ASP A 217 14.57 -17.58 4.00
CA ASP A 217 14.29 -18.23 5.26
C ASP A 217 13.19 -17.49 6.03
N LEU A 218 12.39 -18.23 6.80
CA LEU A 218 11.31 -17.69 7.64
C LEU A 218 11.88 -17.03 8.93
N ASN A 219 12.64 -15.95 8.75
CA ASN A 219 13.40 -15.27 9.78
C ASN A 219 13.16 -13.76 9.87
N SER A 220 12.36 -13.21 8.95
CA SER A 220 11.89 -11.82 9.03
C SER A 220 10.63 -11.74 9.87
N PHE A 221 10.43 -10.64 10.59
CA PHE A 221 9.23 -10.45 11.41
C PHE A 221 8.79 -9.00 11.52
N ILE A 222 7.49 -8.81 11.77
CA ILE A 222 6.87 -7.52 12.13
C ILE A 222 6.00 -7.73 13.36
N LEU A 223 6.08 -6.80 14.30
CA LEU A 223 5.16 -6.63 15.42
C LEU A 223 4.46 -5.30 15.25
N THR A 224 3.14 -5.31 15.31
CA THR A 224 2.28 -4.15 15.10
C THR A 224 1.43 -3.90 16.34
N TYR A 225 1.33 -2.64 16.72
CA TYR A 225 0.34 -2.14 17.66
C TYR A 225 -0.48 -1.04 17.03
N ASP A 226 -1.82 -1.17 17.07
CA ASP A 226 -2.76 -0.16 16.59
C ASP A 226 -3.72 0.26 17.68
N PHE A 227 -4.17 1.51 17.60
CA PHE A 227 -5.22 2.05 18.44
C PHE A 227 -6.20 2.89 17.63
N ARG A 228 -7.45 2.93 18.11
CA ARG A 228 -8.51 3.80 17.57
C ARG A 228 -9.55 4.13 18.65
N ASN A 229 -10.29 5.22 18.42
CA ASN A 229 -11.41 5.62 19.29
C ASN A 229 -11.02 5.77 20.76
N LEU A 230 -9.84 6.32 21.05
CA LEU A 230 -9.43 6.59 22.42
C LEU A 230 -10.39 7.59 23.08
N PRO A 231 -10.67 7.45 24.41
CA PRO A 231 -11.48 8.40 25.14
C PRO A 231 -10.94 9.82 25.02
N GLY A 232 -11.82 10.76 24.63
CA GLY A 232 -11.43 12.15 24.35
C GLY A 232 -10.72 12.39 23.01
N LEU A 233 -10.31 11.34 22.29
CA LEU A 233 -9.59 11.40 21.00
C LEU A 233 -10.25 10.50 19.95
N LYS A 234 -11.57 10.50 19.87
CA LYS A 234 -12.34 9.59 19.00
C LYS A 234 -12.01 9.70 17.51
N ASN A 235 -11.55 10.85 17.08
CA ASN A 235 -11.19 11.11 15.69
C ASN A 235 -9.74 10.74 15.36
N ILE A 236 -8.98 10.23 16.32
CA ILE A 236 -7.58 9.86 16.17
C ILE A 236 -7.45 8.35 16.18
N SER A 237 -6.72 7.84 15.21
CA SER A 237 -6.21 6.47 15.16
C SER A 237 -4.73 6.50 14.84
N GLY A 238 -4.01 5.44 15.20
CA GLY A 238 -2.60 5.37 14.92
C GLY A 238 -2.01 4.02 15.29
N GLY A 239 -0.72 3.88 15.06
CA GLY A 239 -0.03 2.63 15.35
C GLY A 239 1.48 2.75 15.26
N VAL A 240 2.13 1.69 15.66
CA VAL A 240 3.58 1.52 15.58
C VAL A 240 3.86 0.11 15.09
N ASP A 241 4.79 0.01 14.12
CA ASP A 241 5.36 -1.25 13.69
C ASP A 241 6.83 -1.30 14.07
N VAL A 242 7.29 -2.44 14.55
CA VAL A 242 8.71 -2.71 14.77
C VAL A 242 9.02 -4.11 14.25
N GLY A 243 10.19 -4.28 13.67
CA GLY A 243 10.59 -5.60 13.23
C GLY A 243 11.92 -5.62 12.49
N ARG A 244 12.15 -6.76 11.86
CA ARG A 244 13.37 -7.04 11.13
C ARG A 244 13.07 -7.70 9.80
N LEU A 245 13.68 -7.17 8.76
CA LEU A 245 13.83 -7.82 7.48
C LEU A 245 15.20 -8.48 7.45
N GLU A 246 15.26 -9.79 7.34
CA GLU A 246 16.51 -10.51 7.27
C GLU A 246 17.01 -10.60 5.84
N ALA A 247 18.30 -10.47 5.65
CA ALA A 247 18.96 -10.62 4.35
C ALA A 247 19.45 -12.05 4.14
N GLU A 248 19.50 -12.45 2.86
CA GLU A 248 20.15 -13.69 2.49
C GLU A 248 21.68 -13.55 2.66
N PRO A 249 22.37 -14.53 3.28
CA PRO A 249 23.80 -14.47 3.53
C PRO A 249 24.59 -14.19 2.26
N GLY A 250 25.43 -13.16 2.27
CA GLY A 250 26.26 -12.77 1.14
C GLY A 250 25.61 -11.85 0.09
N TYR A 251 24.32 -11.54 0.22
CA TYR A 251 23.60 -10.70 -0.75
C TYR A 251 23.22 -9.30 -0.24
N GLY A 252 23.40 -9.03 1.05
CA GLY A 252 23.11 -7.73 1.61
C GLY A 252 23.05 -7.72 3.13
N GLU A 253 22.55 -6.63 3.69
CA GLU A 253 22.34 -6.47 5.14
C GLU A 253 20.87 -6.51 5.50
N GLY A 254 20.55 -7.18 6.60
CA GLY A 254 19.22 -7.16 7.20
C GLY A 254 18.90 -5.79 7.80
N ALA A 255 17.63 -5.43 7.77
CA ALA A 255 17.13 -4.13 8.20
C ALA A 255 16.32 -4.25 9.49
N ASN A 256 16.68 -3.50 10.53
CA ASN A 256 15.78 -3.22 11.64
C ASN A 256 14.95 -1.99 11.29
N THR A 257 13.63 -2.11 11.38
CA THR A 257 12.72 -1.05 10.95
C THR A 257 11.73 -0.72 12.06
N ILE A 258 11.44 0.56 12.21
CA ILE A 258 10.38 1.09 13.05
C ILE A 258 9.57 2.09 12.23
N SER A 259 8.24 1.99 12.31
CA SER A 259 7.31 2.96 11.74
C SER A 259 6.31 3.42 12.78
N ALA A 260 5.95 4.68 12.76
CA ALA A 260 4.90 5.25 13.59
C ALA A 260 3.94 6.06 12.73
N ARG A 261 2.64 5.87 12.93
CA ARG A 261 1.58 6.51 12.15
C ARG A 261 0.51 7.13 13.01
N LEU A 262 -0.08 8.20 12.50
CA LEU A 262 -1.22 8.88 13.10
C LEU A 262 -2.18 9.33 12.02
N ARG A 263 -3.48 9.10 12.24
CA ARG A 263 -4.56 9.59 11.38
C ARG A 263 -5.57 10.36 12.22
N TYR A 264 -5.99 11.49 11.71
CA TYR A 264 -7.08 12.29 12.24
C TYR A 264 -8.19 12.38 11.20
N ASP A 265 -9.39 11.93 11.55
CA ASP A 265 -10.56 11.91 10.69
C ASP A 265 -11.69 12.69 11.35
N THR A 266 -12.28 13.65 10.64
CA THR A 266 -13.41 14.42 11.19
C THR A 266 -14.36 14.89 10.11
N ALA A 267 -15.65 14.94 10.44
CA ALA A 267 -16.63 15.66 9.65
C ALA A 267 -16.53 17.15 9.98
N LEU A 268 -16.26 17.98 8.97
CA LEU A 268 -16.26 19.45 9.12
C LEU A 268 -17.71 19.98 9.04
N THR A 269 -18.53 19.35 8.21
CA THR A 269 -19.97 19.58 8.06
C THR A 269 -20.63 18.28 7.62
N ASP A 270 -21.95 18.25 7.47
CA ASP A 270 -22.70 17.08 6.97
C ASP A 270 -22.23 16.59 5.59
N LYS A 271 -21.52 17.43 4.82
CA LYS A 271 -21.05 17.11 3.48
C LYS A 271 -19.54 17.04 3.35
N TRP A 272 -18.80 17.71 4.21
CA TRP A 272 -17.35 17.80 4.15
C TRP A 272 -16.71 16.93 5.21
N ASN A 273 -15.81 16.04 4.78
CA ASN A 273 -14.97 15.24 5.67
C ASN A 273 -13.51 15.55 5.41
N LEU A 274 -12.75 15.63 6.48
CA LEU A 274 -11.30 15.82 6.49
C LEU A 274 -10.63 14.55 7.03
N SER A 275 -9.60 14.10 6.35
CA SER A 275 -8.68 13.08 6.81
C SER A 275 -7.26 13.63 6.73
N TRP A 276 -6.50 13.50 7.80
CA TRP A 276 -5.09 13.87 7.84
C TRP A 276 -4.27 12.69 8.32
N PHE A 277 -3.40 12.20 7.48
CA PHE A 277 -2.51 11.07 7.74
C PHE A 277 -1.07 11.53 7.84
N ASN A 278 -0.34 10.98 8.82
CA ASN A 278 1.09 11.19 9.00
C ASN A 278 1.76 9.87 9.32
N GLU A 279 2.94 9.66 8.76
CA GLU A 279 3.78 8.52 9.07
C GLU A 279 5.25 8.90 9.02
N ALA A 280 6.01 8.34 9.94
CA ALA A 280 7.46 8.39 9.95
C ALA A 280 8.02 6.97 10.08
N THR A 281 8.95 6.61 9.19
CA THR A 281 9.57 5.29 9.19
C THR A 281 11.09 5.43 9.15
N PHE A 282 11.77 4.60 9.94
CA PHE A 282 13.22 4.49 9.96
C PHE A 282 13.63 3.04 9.76
N SER A 283 14.63 2.81 8.91
CA SER A 283 15.25 1.51 8.68
C SER A 283 16.77 1.61 8.76
N SER A 284 17.41 0.64 9.39
CA SER A 284 18.87 0.58 9.51
C SER A 284 19.57 0.19 8.22
N ALA A 285 18.85 -0.35 7.23
CA ALA A 285 19.38 -0.71 5.92
C ALA A 285 18.39 -0.30 4.82
N PHE A 286 18.88 0.30 3.77
CA PHE A 286 18.09 0.71 2.61
C PHE A 286 18.29 -0.29 1.47
N ARG A 287 17.23 -1.02 1.12
CA ARG A 287 17.25 -2.01 0.03
C ARG A 287 18.43 -3.00 0.11
N GLY A 288 18.75 -3.47 1.33
CA GLY A 288 19.85 -4.42 1.56
C GLY A 288 21.25 -3.81 1.56
N THR A 289 21.38 -2.49 1.49
CA THR A 289 22.66 -1.79 1.64
C THR A 289 22.90 -1.39 3.10
N PRO A 290 24.14 -1.20 3.55
CA PRO A 290 24.44 -0.70 4.90
C PRO A 290 24.25 0.82 5.03
N VAL A 291 23.16 1.32 4.45
CA VAL A 291 22.75 2.73 4.45
C VAL A 291 21.41 2.85 5.16
N SER A 292 21.34 3.67 6.20
CA SER A 292 20.09 3.91 6.90
C SER A 292 19.15 4.78 6.08
N ASN A 293 17.85 4.50 6.19
CA ASN A 293 16.77 5.24 5.53
C ASN A 293 15.81 5.78 6.58
N GLY A 294 15.58 7.10 6.58
CA GLY A 294 14.52 7.74 7.33
C GLY A 294 13.57 8.45 6.39
N ASN A 295 12.28 8.18 6.48
CA ASN A 295 11.27 8.85 5.68
C ASN A 295 10.13 9.43 6.54
N GLY A 296 9.46 10.44 5.99
CA GLY A 296 8.25 11.01 6.57
C GLY A 296 7.28 11.36 5.46
N VAL A 297 6.00 11.09 5.68
CA VAL A 297 4.92 11.45 4.78
C VAL A 297 3.78 12.10 5.54
N THR A 298 3.18 13.12 4.94
CA THR A 298 1.92 13.71 5.40
C THR A 298 0.95 13.82 4.23
N SER A 299 -0.30 13.45 4.44
CA SER A 299 -1.35 13.52 3.43
C SER A 299 -2.61 14.11 4.03
N LEU A 300 -3.16 15.10 3.35
CA LEU A 300 -4.44 15.74 3.67
C LEU A 300 -5.45 15.38 2.59
N SER A 301 -6.59 14.84 3.00
CA SER A 301 -7.70 14.48 2.12
C SER A 301 -8.96 15.22 2.56
N LEU A 302 -9.58 15.93 1.63
CA LEU A 302 -10.84 16.62 1.82
C LEU A 302 -11.88 16.04 0.87
N SER A 303 -12.96 15.48 1.39
CA SER A 303 -14.01 14.90 0.58
C SER A 303 -15.32 15.69 0.73
N HIS A 304 -16.03 15.87 -0.39
CA HIS A 304 -17.34 16.53 -0.47
C HIS A 304 -18.21 15.77 -1.46
N ASP A 305 -19.28 15.17 -0.99
CA ASP A 305 -20.16 14.31 -1.78
C ASP A 305 -19.37 13.27 -2.59
N ARG A 306 -19.22 13.48 -3.89
CA ARG A 306 -18.52 12.60 -4.85
C ARG A 306 -17.12 13.07 -5.21
N TRP A 307 -16.67 14.15 -4.65
CA TRP A 307 -15.37 14.73 -4.89
C TRP A 307 -14.42 14.42 -3.73
N GLN A 308 -13.17 14.15 -4.07
CA GLN A 308 -12.09 14.05 -3.12
C GLN A 308 -10.88 14.85 -3.64
N PHE A 309 -10.30 15.65 -2.77
CA PHE A 309 -9.11 16.47 -3.02
C PHE A 309 -8.02 16.01 -2.07
N ASN A 310 -6.86 15.65 -2.61
CA ASN A 310 -5.74 15.17 -1.80
C ASN A 310 -4.51 16.02 -2.05
N ALA A 311 -3.77 16.29 -0.98
CA ALA A 311 -2.44 16.89 -1.02
C ALA A 311 -1.50 16.03 -0.18
N THR A 312 -0.40 15.58 -0.77
CA THR A 312 0.59 14.73 -0.10
C THR A 312 1.98 15.34 -0.23
N THR A 313 2.73 15.31 0.86
CA THR A 313 4.14 15.68 0.90
C THR A 313 4.93 14.58 1.55
N ALA A 314 6.09 14.24 0.98
CA ALA A 314 6.99 13.23 1.50
C ALA A 314 8.43 13.74 1.50
N ILE A 315 9.21 13.27 2.48
CA ILE A 315 10.65 13.50 2.58
C ILE A 315 11.35 12.18 2.86
N ARG A 316 12.57 12.02 2.35
CA ARG A 316 13.45 10.90 2.67
C ARG A 316 14.89 11.38 2.87
N LYS A 317 15.60 10.77 3.81
CA LYS A 317 17.01 10.98 4.05
C LYS A 317 17.73 9.64 4.14
N LEU A 318 18.75 9.48 3.27
CA LEU A 318 19.70 8.37 3.38
C LEU A 318 20.91 8.80 4.20
N SER A 319 21.43 7.92 5.03
CA SER A 319 22.55 8.18 5.93
C SER A 319 23.48 6.99 6.02
N GLY A 320 24.78 7.19 5.88
CA GLY A 320 25.78 6.10 5.88
C GLY A 320 27.20 6.57 5.67
N GLY A 321 27.43 7.88 5.62
CA GLY A 321 28.70 8.50 5.22
C GLY A 321 28.86 8.56 3.69
N ASP A 322 29.49 9.62 3.19
CA ASP A 322 29.54 9.91 1.74
C ASP A 322 30.25 8.81 0.92
N GLU A 323 31.32 8.22 1.44
CA GLU A 323 32.03 7.14 0.78
C GLU A 323 31.13 5.88 0.62
N ARG A 324 30.40 5.54 1.66
CA ARG A 324 29.48 4.39 1.64
C ARG A 324 28.30 4.63 0.71
N LEU A 325 27.69 5.80 0.75
CA LEU A 325 26.62 6.17 -0.17
C LEU A 325 27.09 6.10 -1.62
N ALA A 326 28.27 6.66 -1.93
CA ALA A 326 28.85 6.62 -3.27
C ALA A 326 29.14 5.19 -3.77
N GLN A 327 29.54 4.29 -2.88
CA GLN A 327 29.76 2.87 -3.21
C GLN A 327 28.52 2.19 -3.78
N TYR A 328 27.32 2.60 -3.33
CA TYR A 328 26.03 2.09 -3.79
C TYR A 328 25.33 3.01 -4.78
N GLY A 329 26.02 4.05 -5.28
CA GLY A 329 25.43 5.00 -6.23
C GLY A 329 24.35 5.90 -5.61
N LEU A 330 24.35 6.04 -4.28
CA LEU A 330 23.38 6.83 -3.52
C LEU A 330 23.97 8.19 -3.13
N GLN A 331 23.10 9.13 -2.78
CA GLN A 331 23.47 10.48 -2.34
C GLN A 331 22.90 10.77 -0.94
N SER A 332 23.61 11.62 -0.18
CA SER A 332 23.20 12.01 1.17
C SER A 332 22.19 13.16 1.20
N ASP A 333 21.81 13.70 0.06
CA ASP A 333 20.83 14.76 -0.05
C ASP A 333 19.43 14.34 0.42
N TRP A 334 18.61 15.33 0.73
CA TRP A 334 17.21 15.12 0.98
C TRP A 334 16.46 14.85 -0.32
N ASP A 335 15.79 13.70 -0.37
CA ASP A 335 14.75 13.44 -1.34
C ASP A 335 13.44 14.02 -0.83
N TRP A 336 12.60 14.49 -1.73
CA TRP A 336 11.30 15.06 -1.36
C TRP A 336 10.31 14.95 -2.53
N GLY A 337 9.04 15.01 -2.20
CA GLY A 337 7.99 15.03 -3.21
C GLY A 337 6.72 15.68 -2.70
N VAL A 338 5.97 16.25 -3.62
CA VAL A 338 4.66 16.84 -3.38
C VAL A 338 3.70 16.43 -4.47
N ALA A 339 2.45 16.21 -4.11
CA ALA A 339 1.41 15.85 -5.06
C ALA A 339 0.08 16.50 -4.71
N GLY A 340 -0.70 16.82 -5.74
CA GLY A 340 -2.09 17.19 -5.64
C GLY A 340 -2.95 16.30 -6.51
N THR A 341 -4.06 15.77 -6.00
CA THR A 341 -4.96 14.87 -6.71
C THR A 341 -6.41 15.30 -6.54
N VAL A 342 -7.18 15.21 -7.61
CA VAL A 342 -8.63 15.37 -7.58
C VAL A 342 -9.27 14.09 -8.10
N THR A 343 -10.23 13.55 -7.35
CA THR A 343 -10.98 12.35 -7.69
C THR A 343 -12.47 12.64 -7.69
N TYR A 344 -13.17 12.12 -8.68
CA TYR A 344 -14.62 12.20 -8.80
C TYR A 344 -15.24 10.82 -9.02
N ALA A 345 -16.15 10.41 -8.14
CA ALA A 345 -16.91 9.17 -8.27
C ALA A 345 -18.27 9.45 -8.91
N THR A 346 -18.50 8.89 -10.11
CA THR A 346 -19.78 9.05 -10.81
C THR A 346 -20.90 8.23 -10.14
N PRO A 347 -22.20 8.55 -10.42
CA PRO A 347 -23.33 7.75 -9.93
C PRO A 347 -23.32 6.28 -10.39
N ILE A 348 -22.65 5.98 -11.49
CA ILE A 348 -22.63 4.66 -12.13
C ILE A 348 -21.37 3.84 -11.77
N GLY A 349 -20.61 4.26 -10.74
CA GLY A 349 -19.42 3.53 -10.26
C GLY A 349 -18.13 3.79 -11.02
N ILE A 350 -18.13 4.72 -12.00
CA ILE A 350 -16.89 5.14 -12.67
C ILE A 350 -16.19 6.17 -11.78
N ILE A 351 -14.89 5.99 -11.58
CA ILE A 351 -14.02 6.89 -10.83
C ILE A 351 -13.09 7.59 -11.84
N LEU A 352 -13.08 8.90 -11.80
CA LEU A 352 -12.16 9.75 -12.58
C LEU A 352 -11.16 10.36 -11.61
N GLN A 353 -9.87 10.22 -11.89
CA GLN A 353 -8.82 10.77 -11.04
C GLN A 353 -7.78 11.48 -11.89
N THR A 354 -7.37 12.67 -11.45
CA THR A 354 -6.29 13.42 -12.08
C THR A 354 -5.41 14.07 -11.02
N GLY A 355 -4.15 14.28 -11.35
CA GLY A 355 -3.23 14.92 -10.41
C GLY A 355 -1.87 15.24 -11.02
N LEU A 356 -1.12 15.98 -10.23
CA LEU A 356 0.26 16.37 -10.53
C LEU A 356 1.15 15.91 -9.39
N VAL A 357 2.32 15.38 -9.74
CA VAL A 357 3.38 14.99 -8.83
C VAL A 357 4.67 15.72 -9.21
N HIS A 358 5.33 16.28 -8.25
CA HIS A 358 6.69 16.80 -8.38
C HIS A 358 7.56 16.18 -7.31
N GLN A 359 8.63 15.50 -7.72
CA GLN A 359 9.53 14.82 -6.78
C GLN A 359 10.98 14.95 -7.20
N ARG A 360 11.84 14.94 -6.19
CA ARG A 360 13.26 14.68 -6.29
C ARG A 360 13.55 13.35 -5.62
N ASP A 361 14.11 12.42 -6.37
CA ASP A 361 14.55 11.10 -5.89
C ASP A 361 16.02 10.90 -6.30
N GLN A 362 16.92 11.00 -5.33
CA GLN A 362 18.36 10.96 -5.54
C GLN A 362 18.82 12.02 -6.57
N THR A 363 19.24 11.58 -7.75
CA THR A 363 19.70 12.44 -8.85
C THR A 363 18.57 12.94 -9.76
N LEU A 364 17.37 12.39 -9.59
CA LEU A 364 16.24 12.62 -10.49
C LEU A 364 15.30 13.69 -9.95
N ASN A 365 15.00 14.69 -10.77
CA ASN A 365 13.84 15.56 -10.57
C ASN A 365 12.79 15.19 -11.60
N ILE A 366 11.59 14.84 -11.15
CA ILE A 366 10.53 14.31 -11.99
C ILE A 366 9.26 15.11 -11.78
N ASN A 367 8.61 15.51 -12.89
CA ASN A 367 7.25 15.99 -12.87
C ASN A 367 6.36 14.96 -13.57
N GLN A 368 5.22 14.68 -12.99
CA GLN A 368 4.24 13.75 -13.56
C GLN A 368 2.87 14.41 -13.59
N GLY A 369 2.18 14.26 -14.71
CA GLY A 369 0.75 14.51 -14.83
C GLY A 369 0.04 13.18 -15.02
N VAL A 370 -0.96 12.88 -14.20
CA VAL A 370 -1.65 11.60 -14.22
C VAL A 370 -3.14 11.83 -14.47
N PHE A 371 -3.73 11.01 -15.31
CA PHE A 371 -5.16 10.88 -15.46
C PHE A 371 -5.54 9.40 -15.44
N ARG A 372 -6.54 9.02 -14.64
CA ARG A 372 -7.02 7.65 -14.52
C ARG A 372 -8.53 7.59 -14.63
N ILE A 373 -9.01 6.51 -15.24
CA ILE A 373 -10.42 6.11 -15.26
C ILE A 373 -10.47 4.72 -14.65
N ALA A 374 -11.31 4.53 -13.65
CA ALA A 374 -11.50 3.24 -13.01
C ALA A 374 -13.00 2.92 -12.91
N TYR A 375 -13.31 1.63 -12.92
CA TYR A 375 -14.63 1.08 -12.62
C TYR A 375 -14.48 -0.04 -11.61
N GLN A 376 -15.24 0.04 -10.53
CA GLN A 376 -15.20 -0.93 -9.45
C GLN A 376 -16.59 -1.52 -9.24
N THR A 377 -16.68 -2.83 -9.08
CA THR A 377 -17.92 -3.54 -8.78
C THR A 377 -17.66 -4.69 -7.81
N GLY A 378 -18.64 -4.99 -6.95
CA GLY A 378 -18.61 -6.12 -6.03
C GLY A 378 -19.73 -7.12 -6.34
N PHE A 379 -19.60 -8.36 -5.86
CA PHE A 379 -20.60 -9.44 -5.96
C PHE A 379 -20.53 -10.38 -4.76
#